data_6da37ab4dc922376e0027b7252bf293f
#
_entry.id   6da37ab4dc922376e0027b7252bf293f
#
_cell.length_a   1.000
_cell.length_b   1.000
_cell.length_c   1.000
_cell.angle_alpha   90.00
_cell.angle_beta   90.00
_cell.angle_gamma   90.00
#
_symmetry.space_group_name_H-M   'P 1'
#
loop_
_entity.id
_entity.type
_entity.pdbx_description
1 polymer ?
#
loop_
_entity_poly.entity_id
_entity_poly.type
_entity_poly.pdbx_seq_one_letter_code
_entity_poly.pdbx_strand_id
1 'polypeptide(L)'
;MIETTDKSISHALKKAAASVVEEMLSTHVLAVEFLLQGMMTFKCRVRTENNDDVIVRFYPARRSSVVDHEPDLLMRCYRAGMTVPKPIGDSRSGPSAPLSYVAYRYINGETLADRLPSFDALRRQVAAEDLASHLYRLQSLTIEGAGEIVTSRAARNSSWDTFVEDAMFAGLVSIKNYKLLEPSLTSEIERVICAGPPAHASVTQRLIWGDINFGNILVNEDGRISGLIDFESCLGGDPLATLGYAAAIHGTEPFFSEFRQAWPQTLSVEEENLIAWYTLLRALRLACYAHLPLPTGRPRDPLVHIVPGIIPALRRLTAIH
;
A
#
# COMPACT_ATOMS: atom_id res chain seq x y z
N MET A 1 15.30 -20.08 20.20
CA MET A 1 15.67 -20.49 18.81
C MET A 1 15.31 -19.44 17.75
N ILE A 2 14.28 -18.61 17.92
CA ILE A 2 13.88 -17.55 16.98
C ILE A 2 14.87 -16.36 16.96
N GLU A 3 15.40 -15.93 18.10
CA GLU A 3 16.33 -14.78 18.19
C GLU A 3 17.69 -14.99 17.50
N THR A 4 18.21 -16.21 17.48
CA THR A 4 19.51 -16.52 16.87
C THR A 4 19.44 -16.59 15.36
N THR A 5 18.32 -17.07 14.80
CA THR A 5 18.08 -17.12 13.34
C THR A 5 17.90 -15.71 12.77
N ASP A 6 17.26 -14.82 13.52
CA ASP A 6 17.00 -13.43 13.11
C ASP A 6 18.30 -12.60 13.01
N LYS A 7 19.23 -12.77 13.96
CA LYS A 7 20.53 -12.08 13.94
C LYS A 7 21.44 -12.55 12.79
N SER A 8 21.41 -13.83 12.45
CA SER A 8 22.19 -14.40 11.34
C SER A 8 21.70 -13.88 9.98
N ILE A 9 20.38 -13.87 9.77
CA ILE A 9 19.76 -13.35 8.55
C ILE A 9 20.04 -11.84 8.40
N SER A 10 19.83 -11.07 9.47
CA SER A 10 20.13 -9.64 9.49
C SER A 10 21.57 -9.33 9.12
N HIS A 11 22.54 -10.09 9.66
CA HIS A 11 23.95 -9.89 9.34
C HIS A 11 24.26 -10.19 7.86
N ALA A 12 23.74 -11.30 7.33
CA ALA A 12 23.92 -11.67 5.93
C ALA A 12 23.34 -10.64 4.97
N LEU A 13 22.13 -10.12 5.28
CA LEU A 13 21.46 -9.11 4.46
C LEU A 13 22.16 -7.74 4.53
N LYS A 14 22.69 -7.35 5.70
CA LYS A 14 23.52 -6.14 5.81
C LYS A 14 24.76 -6.21 4.91
N LYS A 15 25.46 -7.34 4.92
CA LYS A 15 26.63 -7.55 4.07
C LYS A 15 26.25 -7.50 2.59
N ALA A 16 25.16 -8.17 2.21
CA ALA A 16 24.67 -8.15 0.83
C ALA A 16 24.26 -6.72 0.40
N ALA A 17 23.57 -5.97 1.27
CA ALA A 17 23.17 -4.59 0.98
C ALA A 17 24.39 -3.67 0.74
N ALA A 18 25.45 -3.81 1.56
CA ALA A 18 26.68 -3.06 1.34
C ALA A 18 27.30 -3.37 -0.04
N SER A 19 27.51 -4.67 -0.32
CA SER A 19 28.10 -5.10 -1.60
C SER A 19 27.30 -4.62 -2.81
N VAL A 20 25.96 -4.73 -2.76
CA VAL A 20 25.06 -4.26 -3.81
C VAL A 20 25.23 -2.77 -4.07
N VAL A 21 25.26 -1.95 -3.01
CA VAL A 21 25.35 -0.49 -3.15
C VAL A 21 26.74 -0.06 -3.61
N GLU A 22 27.81 -0.66 -3.08
CA GLU A 22 29.19 -0.38 -3.50
C GLU A 22 29.39 -0.64 -5.00
N GLU A 23 28.89 -1.78 -5.47
CA GLU A 23 29.00 -2.15 -6.89
C GLU A 23 28.12 -1.27 -7.79
N MET A 24 26.87 -0.99 -7.39
CA MET A 24 25.94 -0.17 -8.19
C MET A 24 26.37 1.28 -8.30
N LEU A 25 26.89 1.86 -7.24
CA LEU A 25 27.19 3.30 -7.18
C LEU A 25 28.70 3.60 -7.29
N SER A 26 29.56 2.58 -7.35
CA SER A 26 31.02 2.72 -7.34
C SER A 26 31.47 3.65 -6.20
N THR A 27 30.95 3.45 -5.00
CA THR A 27 31.19 4.29 -3.81
C THR A 27 31.45 3.40 -2.59
N HIS A 28 32.12 3.94 -1.58
CA HIS A 28 32.36 3.21 -0.34
C HIS A 28 31.17 3.33 0.63
N VAL A 29 30.83 2.22 1.29
CA VAL A 29 29.72 2.14 2.27
C VAL A 29 30.27 2.46 3.67
N LEU A 30 29.72 3.46 4.32
CA LEU A 30 30.09 3.88 5.68
C LEU A 30 29.33 3.11 6.76
N ALA A 31 28.05 2.83 6.52
CA ALA A 31 27.20 2.16 7.51
C ALA A 31 26.03 1.44 6.84
N VAL A 32 25.58 0.34 7.47
CA VAL A 32 24.37 -0.39 7.10
C VAL A 32 23.51 -0.63 8.35
N GLU A 33 22.29 -0.11 8.29
CA GLU A 33 21.27 -0.31 9.30
C GLU A 33 20.20 -1.29 8.78
N PHE A 34 19.83 -2.29 9.58
CA PHE A 34 18.71 -3.18 9.27
C PHE A 34 17.45 -2.58 9.87
N LEU A 35 16.46 -2.29 9.02
CA LEU A 35 15.21 -1.69 9.44
C LEU A 35 14.22 -2.79 9.84
N LEU A 36 13.79 -2.77 11.09
CA LEU A 36 12.82 -3.74 11.63
C LEU A 36 11.38 -3.49 11.18
N GLN A 37 11.13 -2.36 10.53
CA GLN A 37 9.80 -1.97 10.06
C GLN A 37 9.44 -2.69 8.76
N GLY A 38 8.23 -3.24 8.71
CA GLY A 38 7.67 -3.93 7.56
C GLY A 38 7.39 -5.41 7.82
N MET A 39 6.25 -5.88 7.31
CA MET A 39 5.75 -7.22 7.64
C MET A 39 6.13 -8.30 6.62
N MET A 40 6.55 -7.92 5.42
CA MET A 40 6.62 -8.87 4.29
C MET A 40 7.99 -8.93 3.61
N THR A 41 8.86 -7.97 3.87
CA THR A 41 10.16 -7.82 3.22
C THR A 41 11.22 -7.40 4.23
N PHE A 42 12.51 -7.56 3.89
CA PHE A 42 13.62 -7.09 4.71
C PHE A 42 14.16 -5.81 4.09
N LYS A 43 14.51 -4.84 4.92
CA LYS A 43 15.02 -3.54 4.46
C LYS A 43 16.32 -3.20 5.15
N CYS A 44 17.30 -2.74 4.35
CA CYS A 44 18.55 -2.19 4.87
C CYS A 44 18.70 -0.74 4.37
N ARG A 45 18.98 0.18 5.29
CA ARG A 45 19.45 1.52 4.93
C ARG A 45 20.96 1.50 4.85
N VAL A 46 21.50 1.90 3.72
CA VAL A 46 22.93 1.94 3.42
C VAL A 46 23.35 3.38 3.26
N ARG A 47 24.34 3.81 4.04
CA ARG A 47 24.89 5.15 3.99
C ARG A 47 26.26 5.10 3.31
N THR A 48 26.47 5.98 2.33
CA THR A 48 27.71 6.03 1.55
C THR A 48 28.55 7.29 1.87
N GLU A 49 29.80 7.28 1.48
CA GLU A 49 30.72 8.42 1.66
C GLU A 49 30.27 9.68 0.91
N ASN A 50 29.50 9.52 -0.17
CA ASN A 50 28.97 10.62 -0.98
C ASN A 50 27.68 11.22 -0.39
N ASN A 51 27.32 10.89 0.86
CA ASN A 51 26.04 11.22 1.50
C ASN A 51 24.79 10.71 0.76
N ASP A 52 24.96 9.70 -0.08
CA ASP A 52 23.86 9.01 -0.72
C ASP A 52 23.31 7.94 0.21
N ASP A 53 22.13 8.17 0.76
CA ASP A 53 21.42 7.16 1.50
C ASP A 53 20.56 6.30 0.54
N VAL A 54 20.71 4.98 0.66
CA VAL A 54 20.03 4.00 -0.19
C VAL A 54 19.24 3.03 0.68
N ILE A 55 18.04 2.70 0.28
CA ILE A 55 17.31 1.55 0.81
C ILE A 55 17.50 0.37 -0.15
N VAL A 56 17.99 -0.74 0.38
CA VAL A 56 17.95 -2.04 -0.30
C VAL A 56 16.83 -2.87 0.34
N ARG A 57 15.79 -3.15 -0.44
CA ARG A 57 14.65 -3.95 -0.02
C ARG A 57 14.77 -5.34 -0.60
N PHE A 58 14.84 -6.35 0.26
CA PHE A 58 14.96 -7.77 -0.10
C PHE A 58 13.61 -8.46 -0.02
N TYR A 59 13.30 -9.26 -1.02
CA TYR A 59 12.04 -9.99 -1.14
C TYR A 59 12.26 -11.48 -0.87
N PRO A 60 11.55 -12.09 0.10
CA PRO A 60 11.51 -13.55 0.25
C PRO A 60 11.06 -14.23 -1.05
N ALA A 61 11.46 -15.49 -1.27
CA ALA A 61 11.19 -16.22 -2.52
C ALA A 61 9.73 -16.15 -2.98
N ARG A 62 8.78 -16.24 -2.04
CA ARG A 62 7.32 -16.13 -2.33
C ARG A 62 6.88 -14.76 -2.89
N ARG A 63 7.74 -13.75 -2.83
CA ARG A 63 7.48 -12.38 -3.28
C ARG A 63 8.52 -11.89 -4.30
N SER A 64 9.38 -12.76 -4.78
CA SER A 64 10.44 -12.38 -5.72
C SER A 64 9.90 -11.76 -7.02
N SER A 65 8.71 -12.16 -7.46
CA SER A 65 8.05 -11.60 -8.66
C SER A 65 7.69 -10.11 -8.56
N VAL A 66 7.69 -9.53 -7.36
CA VAL A 66 7.49 -8.08 -7.19
C VAL A 66 8.60 -7.28 -7.89
N VAL A 67 9.81 -7.81 -7.93
CA VAL A 67 10.96 -7.17 -8.61
C VAL A 67 10.73 -7.05 -10.12
N ASP A 68 9.87 -7.88 -10.71
CA ASP A 68 9.59 -7.85 -12.15
C ASP A 68 8.85 -6.58 -12.59
N HIS A 69 8.15 -5.90 -11.68
CA HIS A 69 7.33 -4.74 -12.02
C HIS A 69 7.50 -3.51 -11.12
N GLU A 70 7.79 -3.66 -9.81
CA GLU A 70 7.86 -2.53 -8.88
C GLU A 70 8.91 -1.47 -9.25
N PRO A 71 10.16 -1.83 -9.65
CA PRO A 71 11.15 -0.82 -10.03
C PRO A 71 10.71 0.03 -11.21
N ASP A 72 10.14 -0.60 -12.23
CA ASP A 72 9.67 0.09 -13.44
C ASP A 72 8.44 0.94 -13.16
N LEU A 73 7.54 0.49 -12.28
CA LEU A 73 6.39 1.26 -11.81
C LEU A 73 6.83 2.51 -11.03
N LEU A 74 7.73 2.35 -10.06
CA LEU A 74 8.29 3.46 -9.29
C LEU A 74 8.98 4.47 -10.20
N MET A 75 9.77 4.00 -11.18
CA MET A 75 10.43 4.88 -12.15
C MET A 75 9.42 5.63 -13.01
N ARG A 76 8.31 4.99 -13.39
CA ARG A 76 7.21 5.63 -14.13
C ARG A 76 6.53 6.71 -13.28
N CYS A 77 6.22 6.43 -12.01
CA CYS A 77 5.69 7.40 -11.06
C CYS A 77 6.66 8.58 -10.85
N TYR A 78 7.94 8.29 -10.63
CA TYR A 78 8.97 9.31 -10.45
C TYR A 78 9.08 10.25 -11.67
N ARG A 79 9.10 9.70 -12.89
CA ARG A 79 9.12 10.49 -14.14
C ARG A 79 7.84 11.30 -14.36
N ALA A 80 6.74 10.89 -13.79
CA ALA A 80 5.49 11.65 -13.78
C ALA A 80 5.46 12.75 -12.70
N GLY A 81 6.59 13.00 -12.02
CA GLY A 81 6.73 14.06 -11.01
C GLY A 81 6.10 13.70 -9.66
N MET A 82 5.90 12.41 -9.38
CA MET A 82 5.42 11.96 -8.07
C MET A 82 6.55 11.84 -7.07
N THR A 83 6.24 12.14 -5.82
CA THR A 83 7.18 12.02 -4.71
C THR A 83 7.21 10.57 -4.23
N VAL A 84 7.98 9.75 -4.95
CA VAL A 84 8.16 8.31 -4.68
C VAL A 84 9.65 7.95 -4.65
N PRO A 85 10.07 6.83 -4.04
CA PRO A 85 11.45 6.40 -4.06
C PRO A 85 11.95 6.24 -5.50
N LYS A 86 13.07 6.90 -5.83
CA LYS A 86 13.71 6.74 -7.15
C LYS A 86 14.51 5.45 -7.18
N PRO A 87 14.13 4.45 -8.00
CA PRO A 87 14.92 3.25 -8.17
C PRO A 87 16.30 3.57 -8.74
N ILE A 88 17.31 2.88 -8.25
CA ILE A 88 18.69 2.95 -8.74
C ILE A 88 19.17 1.63 -9.33
N GLY A 89 18.50 0.52 -9.01
CA GLY A 89 18.74 -0.80 -9.58
C GLY A 89 17.96 -1.89 -8.86
N ASP A 90 18.07 -3.09 -9.38
CA ASP A 90 17.37 -4.28 -8.86
C ASP A 90 18.13 -5.57 -9.23
N SER A 91 17.68 -6.70 -8.68
CA SER A 91 18.32 -8.01 -8.88
C SER A 91 18.15 -8.62 -10.26
N ARG A 92 17.38 -8.00 -11.17
CA ARG A 92 17.24 -8.49 -12.57
C ARG A 92 18.50 -8.22 -13.39
N SER A 93 19.18 -7.12 -13.11
CA SER A 93 20.36 -6.67 -13.87
C SER A 93 21.51 -6.17 -12.99
N GLY A 94 21.31 -6.10 -11.69
CA GLY A 94 22.30 -5.65 -10.72
C GLY A 94 23.15 -6.77 -10.13
N PRO A 95 23.98 -6.45 -9.12
CA PRO A 95 24.83 -7.40 -8.42
C PRO A 95 24.09 -8.58 -7.81
N SER A 96 24.76 -9.72 -7.70
CA SER A 96 24.17 -10.92 -7.09
C SER A 96 23.97 -10.74 -5.59
N ALA A 97 22.81 -11.19 -5.09
CA ALA A 97 22.47 -11.19 -3.67
C ALA A 97 21.70 -12.46 -3.29
N PRO A 98 21.64 -12.85 -2.00
CA PRO A 98 20.96 -14.07 -1.56
C PRO A 98 19.45 -14.06 -1.75
N LEU A 99 18.85 -12.89 -1.92
CA LEU A 99 17.43 -12.68 -2.19
C LEU A 99 17.25 -11.68 -3.32
N SER A 100 16.13 -11.77 -4.04
CA SER A 100 15.72 -10.72 -4.98
C SER A 100 15.58 -9.40 -4.25
N TYR A 101 15.98 -8.28 -4.88
CA TYR A 101 15.97 -6.97 -4.23
C TYR A 101 15.65 -5.85 -5.21
N VAL A 102 15.22 -4.73 -4.65
CA VAL A 102 15.16 -3.41 -5.29
C VAL A 102 15.96 -2.43 -4.44
N ALA A 103 16.82 -1.65 -5.07
CA ALA A 103 17.54 -0.56 -4.45
C ALA A 103 16.99 0.79 -4.93
N TYR A 104 16.73 1.71 -4.00
CA TYR A 104 16.22 3.05 -4.32
C TYR A 104 16.75 4.10 -3.37
N ARG A 105 16.75 5.37 -3.82
CA ARG A 105 17.18 6.51 -3.00
C ARG A 105 16.31 6.59 -1.74
N TYR A 106 16.95 6.75 -0.61
CA TYR A 106 16.26 7.01 0.66
C TYR A 106 15.52 8.35 0.58
N ILE A 107 14.30 8.36 1.08
CA ILE A 107 13.51 9.59 1.25
C ILE A 107 13.59 9.99 2.71
N ASN A 108 14.03 11.21 2.97
CA ASN A 108 14.05 11.74 4.32
C ASN A 108 12.63 12.19 4.75
N GLY A 109 12.28 11.88 5.98
CA GLY A 109 10.97 12.19 6.57
C GLY A 109 10.59 11.18 7.63
N GLU A 110 9.58 11.53 8.40
CA GLU A 110 8.94 10.64 9.37
C GLU A 110 7.59 10.19 8.82
N THR A 111 7.05 9.09 9.36
CA THR A 111 5.74 8.65 8.87
C THR A 111 4.63 9.60 9.30
N LEU A 112 3.63 9.77 8.45
CA LEU A 112 2.45 10.56 8.78
C LEU A 112 1.76 10.01 10.05
N ALA A 113 1.74 8.66 10.20
CA ALA A 113 1.19 8.02 11.40
C ALA A 113 1.88 8.49 12.68
N ASP A 114 3.20 8.61 12.69
CA ASP A 114 3.98 9.04 13.86
C ASP A 114 3.85 10.55 14.11
N ARG A 115 3.69 11.35 13.05
CA ARG A 115 3.66 12.82 13.13
C ARG A 115 2.29 13.40 13.43
N LEU A 116 1.20 12.79 12.95
CA LEU A 116 -0.17 13.30 13.12
C LEU A 116 -0.52 13.70 14.56
N PRO A 117 -0.14 12.93 15.62
CA PRO A 117 -0.46 13.32 16.99
C PRO A 117 0.19 14.64 17.44
N SER A 118 1.28 15.05 16.79
CA SER A 118 2.03 16.28 17.10
C SER A 118 1.69 17.47 16.21
N PHE A 119 0.89 17.27 15.16
CA PHE A 119 0.54 18.32 14.22
C PHE A 119 -0.55 19.24 14.78
N ASP A 120 -0.32 20.54 14.67
CA ASP A 120 -1.37 21.55 14.84
C ASP A 120 -2.36 21.51 13.66
N ALA A 121 -3.42 22.30 13.74
CA ALA A 121 -4.48 22.34 12.72
C ALA A 121 -3.93 22.73 11.33
N LEU A 122 -2.98 23.67 11.28
CA LEU A 122 -2.40 24.13 10.00
C LEU A 122 -1.58 23.02 9.35
N ARG A 123 -0.71 22.32 10.10
CA ARG A 123 0.08 21.22 9.57
C ARG A 123 -0.78 20.04 9.13
N ARG A 124 -1.87 19.74 9.86
CA ARG A 124 -2.83 18.70 9.44
C ARG A 124 -3.52 19.09 8.14
N GLN A 125 -3.95 20.34 8.00
CA GLN A 125 -4.54 20.82 6.75
C GLN A 125 -3.55 20.71 5.58
N VAL A 126 -2.31 21.17 5.76
CA VAL A 126 -1.25 21.05 4.74
C VAL A 126 -1.04 19.59 4.33
N ALA A 127 -0.95 18.68 5.31
CA ALA A 127 -0.77 17.25 5.05
C ALA A 127 -1.97 16.65 4.29
N ALA A 128 -3.19 17.04 4.64
CA ALA A 128 -4.41 16.56 4.00
C ALA A 128 -4.50 17.03 2.54
N GLU A 129 -4.26 18.31 2.27
CA GLU A 129 -4.27 18.89 0.93
C GLU A 129 -3.18 18.29 0.03
N ASP A 130 -1.97 18.15 0.58
CA ASP A 130 -0.83 17.61 -0.16
C ASP A 130 -1.02 16.13 -0.46
N LEU A 131 -1.50 15.33 0.50
CA LEU A 131 -1.84 13.91 0.30
C LEU A 131 -2.92 13.73 -0.76
N ALA A 132 -4.00 14.51 -0.67
CA ALA A 132 -5.09 14.45 -1.65
C ALA A 132 -4.57 14.77 -3.07
N SER A 133 -3.73 15.79 -3.20
CA SER A 133 -3.08 16.16 -4.47
C SER A 133 -2.20 15.03 -5.01
N HIS A 134 -1.37 14.40 -4.17
CA HIS A 134 -0.50 13.30 -4.57
C HIS A 134 -1.28 12.07 -5.03
N LEU A 135 -2.31 11.66 -4.28
CA LEU A 135 -3.13 10.51 -4.63
C LEU A 135 -3.98 10.77 -5.87
N TYR A 136 -4.51 11.98 -6.02
CA TYR A 136 -5.24 12.38 -7.22
C TYR A 136 -4.33 12.36 -8.47
N ARG A 137 -3.07 12.79 -8.33
CA ARG A 137 -2.09 12.75 -9.43
C ARG A 137 -1.77 11.32 -9.87
N LEU A 138 -1.77 10.33 -8.96
CA LEU A 138 -1.59 8.91 -9.33
C LEU A 138 -2.63 8.47 -10.37
N GLN A 139 -3.84 8.99 -10.32
CA GLN A 139 -4.92 8.71 -11.26
C GLN A 139 -4.65 9.23 -12.70
N SER A 140 -3.60 10.02 -12.92
CA SER A 140 -3.16 10.38 -14.28
C SER A 140 -2.49 9.22 -15.01
N LEU A 141 -2.04 8.19 -14.28
CA LEU A 141 -1.36 7.03 -14.85
C LEU A 141 -2.39 5.95 -15.24
N THR A 142 -2.56 5.74 -16.55
CA THR A 142 -3.39 4.67 -17.10
C THR A 142 -2.74 3.31 -16.92
N ILE A 143 -3.55 2.28 -16.66
CA ILE A 143 -3.13 0.88 -16.56
C ILE A 143 -3.98 0.06 -17.54
N GLU A 144 -3.35 -0.80 -18.32
CA GLU A 144 -4.05 -1.78 -19.15
C GLU A 144 -4.52 -2.94 -18.27
N GLY A 145 -5.80 -3.29 -18.36
CA GLY A 145 -6.40 -4.31 -17.50
C GLY A 145 -6.61 -3.82 -16.06
N ALA A 146 -6.94 -4.75 -15.16
CA ALA A 146 -7.40 -4.46 -13.81
C ALA A 146 -6.82 -5.42 -12.77
N GLY A 147 -6.88 -5.02 -11.49
CA GLY A 147 -6.37 -5.83 -10.39
C GLY A 147 -4.87 -5.68 -10.19
N GLU A 148 -4.20 -6.75 -9.78
CA GLU A 148 -2.78 -6.72 -9.42
C GLU A 148 -1.88 -6.35 -10.60
N ILE A 149 -0.94 -5.45 -10.36
CA ILE A 149 0.04 -5.03 -11.36
C ILE A 149 0.98 -6.20 -11.69
N VAL A 150 1.20 -6.43 -12.99
CA VAL A 150 2.14 -7.43 -13.50
C VAL A 150 3.28 -6.81 -14.31
N THR A 151 3.07 -5.60 -14.85
CA THR A 151 4.11 -4.75 -15.43
C THR A 151 3.87 -3.30 -15.01
N SER A 152 4.80 -2.40 -15.27
CA SER A 152 4.61 -0.97 -14.95
C SER A 152 3.42 -0.32 -15.69
N ARG A 153 2.79 -1.00 -16.63
CA ARG A 153 1.68 -0.50 -17.46
C ARG A 153 0.45 -1.40 -17.49
N ALA A 154 0.55 -2.65 -17.01
CA ALA A 154 -0.52 -3.63 -17.13
C ALA A 154 -0.81 -4.35 -15.80
N ALA A 155 -2.07 -4.70 -15.62
CA ALA A 155 -2.58 -5.52 -14.53
C ALA A 155 -3.07 -6.89 -15.04
N ARG A 156 -3.31 -7.81 -14.11
CA ARG A 156 -3.54 -9.24 -14.38
C ARG A 156 -4.86 -9.54 -15.08
N ASN A 157 -5.94 -8.85 -14.67
CA ASN A 157 -7.30 -9.14 -15.12
C ASN A 157 -7.70 -8.23 -16.28
N SER A 158 -8.60 -8.69 -17.12
CA SER A 158 -9.15 -7.87 -18.23
C SER A 158 -10.24 -6.90 -17.75
N SER A 159 -10.94 -7.20 -16.65
CA SER A 159 -12.07 -6.42 -16.13
C SER A 159 -11.87 -6.09 -14.65
N TRP A 160 -12.19 -4.85 -14.30
CA TRP A 160 -12.23 -4.39 -12.91
C TRP A 160 -13.35 -5.05 -12.12
N ASP A 161 -14.53 -5.17 -12.72
CA ASP A 161 -15.69 -5.79 -12.06
C ASP A 161 -15.43 -7.24 -11.70
N THR A 162 -14.85 -8.01 -12.63
CA THR A 162 -14.44 -9.40 -12.36
C THR A 162 -13.42 -9.48 -11.23
N PHE A 163 -12.41 -8.60 -11.23
CA PHE A 163 -11.42 -8.57 -10.15
C PHE A 163 -12.08 -8.24 -8.79
N VAL A 164 -12.99 -7.28 -8.75
CA VAL A 164 -13.70 -6.88 -7.53
C VAL A 164 -14.55 -8.01 -7.01
N GLU A 165 -15.34 -8.65 -7.88
CA GLU A 165 -16.20 -9.77 -7.54
C GLU A 165 -15.38 -10.93 -6.94
N ASP A 166 -14.37 -11.40 -7.66
CA ASP A 166 -13.48 -12.48 -7.21
C ASP A 166 -12.84 -12.16 -5.85
N ALA A 167 -12.35 -10.93 -5.67
CA ALA A 167 -11.69 -10.52 -4.44
C ALA A 167 -12.68 -10.43 -3.26
N MET A 168 -13.89 -9.96 -3.49
CA MET A 168 -14.94 -9.92 -2.46
C MET A 168 -15.38 -11.31 -2.02
N PHE A 169 -15.61 -12.22 -2.96
CA PHE A 169 -15.96 -13.61 -2.64
C PHE A 169 -14.83 -14.32 -1.91
N ALA A 170 -13.58 -14.14 -2.33
CA ALA A 170 -12.42 -14.71 -1.61
C ALA A 170 -12.34 -14.20 -0.15
N GLY A 171 -12.58 -12.91 0.06
CA GLY A 171 -12.63 -12.31 1.39
C GLY A 171 -13.77 -12.87 2.26
N LEU A 172 -14.97 -13.01 1.69
CA LEU A 172 -16.12 -13.61 2.37
C LEU A 172 -15.86 -15.05 2.76
N VAL A 173 -15.26 -15.84 1.87
CA VAL A 173 -14.84 -17.24 2.16
C VAL A 173 -13.85 -17.27 3.32
N SER A 174 -12.88 -16.36 3.34
CA SER A 174 -11.90 -16.25 4.44
C SER A 174 -12.59 -15.90 5.76
N ILE A 175 -13.52 -14.94 5.77
CA ILE A 175 -14.29 -14.59 6.98
C ILE A 175 -15.05 -15.79 7.52
N LYS A 176 -15.73 -16.54 6.66
CA LYS A 176 -16.49 -17.73 7.05
C LYS A 176 -15.60 -18.85 7.57
N ASN A 177 -14.52 -19.17 6.85
CA ASN A 177 -13.63 -20.29 7.19
C ASN A 177 -12.89 -20.07 8.52
N TYR A 178 -12.45 -18.85 8.77
CA TYR A 178 -11.68 -18.50 9.96
C TYR A 178 -12.51 -17.83 11.05
N LYS A 179 -13.83 -17.68 10.84
CA LYS A 179 -14.78 -17.07 11.80
C LYS A 179 -14.29 -15.70 12.29
N LEU A 180 -13.88 -14.87 11.35
CA LEU A 180 -13.24 -13.58 11.65
C LEU A 180 -14.22 -12.53 12.18
N LEU A 181 -15.51 -12.67 11.90
CA LEU A 181 -16.57 -11.74 12.28
C LEU A 181 -17.78 -12.50 12.85
N GLU A 182 -18.64 -11.77 13.55
CA GLU A 182 -19.90 -12.28 14.05
C GLU A 182 -20.80 -12.78 12.90
N PRO A 183 -21.59 -13.87 13.11
CA PRO A 183 -22.44 -14.45 12.06
C PRO A 183 -23.43 -13.46 11.44
N SER A 184 -24.02 -12.57 12.25
CA SER A 184 -24.96 -11.55 11.77
C SER A 184 -24.29 -10.58 10.78
N LEU A 185 -23.11 -10.09 11.12
CA LEU A 185 -22.33 -9.18 10.26
C LEU A 185 -21.86 -9.90 8.99
N THR A 186 -21.45 -11.17 9.12
CA THR A 186 -21.06 -12.00 7.97
C THR A 186 -22.24 -12.17 6.99
N SER A 187 -23.44 -12.43 7.49
CA SER A 187 -24.65 -12.57 6.67
C SER A 187 -25.05 -11.25 6.00
N GLU A 188 -24.84 -10.12 6.65
CA GLU A 188 -25.10 -8.80 6.06
C GLU A 188 -24.12 -8.50 4.93
N ILE A 189 -22.83 -8.79 5.12
CA ILE A 189 -21.80 -8.67 4.06
C ILE A 189 -22.19 -9.53 2.86
N GLU A 190 -22.55 -10.79 3.08
CA GLU A 190 -22.97 -11.71 2.01
C GLU A 190 -24.17 -11.16 1.23
N ARG A 191 -25.19 -10.65 1.93
CA ARG A 191 -26.36 -10.05 1.30
C ARG A 191 -25.99 -8.86 0.40
N VAL A 192 -25.11 -7.97 0.86
CA VAL A 192 -24.64 -6.83 0.08
C VAL A 192 -23.83 -7.29 -1.14
N ILE A 193 -22.95 -8.27 -1.00
CA ILE A 193 -22.18 -8.81 -2.12
C ILE A 193 -23.12 -9.45 -3.17
N CYS A 194 -24.12 -10.22 -2.74
CA CYS A 194 -25.08 -10.84 -3.64
C CYS A 194 -26.03 -9.84 -4.33
N ALA A 195 -26.28 -8.69 -3.72
CA ALA A 195 -27.04 -7.60 -4.37
C ALA A 195 -26.23 -6.92 -5.50
N GLY A 196 -24.91 -7.05 -5.46
CA GLY A 196 -24.00 -6.50 -6.49
C GLY A 196 -23.51 -5.08 -6.21
N PRO A 197 -22.65 -4.54 -7.08
CA PRO A 197 -22.14 -3.18 -6.95
C PRO A 197 -23.24 -2.13 -7.18
N PRO A 198 -23.11 -0.93 -6.61
CA PRO A 198 -23.92 0.21 -7.01
C PRO A 198 -23.78 0.48 -8.50
N ALA A 199 -24.85 1.02 -9.12
CA ALA A 199 -24.83 1.37 -10.54
C ALA A 199 -23.69 2.36 -10.84
N HIS A 200 -22.88 2.05 -11.85
CA HIS A 200 -21.75 2.89 -12.25
C HIS A 200 -21.51 2.83 -13.76
N ALA A 201 -20.90 3.87 -14.29
CA ALA A 201 -20.43 3.88 -15.66
C ALA A 201 -19.11 3.11 -15.78
N SER A 202 -18.81 2.60 -16.97
CA SER A 202 -17.50 2.05 -17.29
C SER A 202 -16.42 3.11 -17.07
N VAL A 203 -15.35 2.76 -16.36
CA VAL A 203 -14.24 3.66 -16.04
C VAL A 203 -12.96 3.25 -16.75
N THR A 204 -12.15 4.23 -17.10
CA THR A 204 -10.77 3.98 -17.55
C THR A 204 -9.91 3.55 -16.35
N GLN A 205 -9.26 2.38 -16.45
CA GLN A 205 -8.42 1.88 -15.40
C GLN A 205 -7.21 2.81 -15.18
N ARG A 206 -7.01 3.16 -13.92
CA ARG A 206 -5.94 4.02 -13.43
C ARG A 206 -5.10 3.30 -12.39
N LEU A 207 -3.91 3.84 -12.15
CA LEU A 207 -3.08 3.35 -11.05
C LEU A 207 -3.72 3.69 -9.71
N ILE A 208 -3.92 2.66 -8.89
CA ILE A 208 -4.37 2.76 -7.50
C ILE A 208 -3.21 2.34 -6.62
N TRP A 209 -2.85 3.16 -5.65
CA TRP A 209 -1.92 2.76 -4.61
C TRP A 209 -2.66 1.89 -3.58
N GLY A 210 -2.43 0.57 -3.63
CA GLY A 210 -3.25 -0.42 -2.94
C GLY A 210 -2.99 -0.53 -1.43
N ASP A 211 -1.97 0.13 -0.89
CA ASP A 211 -1.66 0.11 0.55
C ASP A 211 -1.58 1.52 1.14
N ILE A 212 -2.70 2.24 1.05
CA ILE A 212 -2.85 3.59 1.61
C ILE A 212 -2.91 3.48 3.13
N ASN A 213 -1.73 3.46 3.75
CA ASN A 213 -1.53 3.44 5.19
C ASN A 213 -0.68 4.66 5.57
N PHE A 214 -1.05 5.38 6.61
CA PHE A 214 -0.29 6.56 7.06
C PHE A 214 1.14 6.23 7.48
N GLY A 215 1.45 4.98 7.80
CA GLY A 215 2.81 4.47 7.98
C GLY A 215 3.63 4.38 6.69
N ASN A 216 2.99 4.44 5.52
CA ASN A 216 3.64 4.42 4.20
C ASN A 216 3.74 5.82 3.56
N ILE A 217 3.37 6.86 4.31
CA ILE A 217 3.40 8.26 3.88
C ILE A 217 4.47 8.97 4.71
N LEU A 218 5.49 9.48 4.06
CA LEU A 218 6.54 10.26 4.71
C LEU A 218 6.22 11.75 4.61
N VAL A 219 6.43 12.47 5.70
CA VAL A 219 6.20 13.91 5.80
C VAL A 219 7.44 14.63 6.36
N ASN A 220 7.59 15.89 5.99
CA ASN A 220 8.56 16.79 6.59
C ASN A 220 7.99 17.50 7.83
N GLU A 221 8.79 18.37 8.44
CA GLU A 221 8.40 19.14 9.66
C GLU A 221 7.20 20.08 9.43
N ASP A 222 6.99 20.55 8.20
CA ASP A 222 5.89 21.41 7.81
C ASP A 222 4.58 20.68 7.51
N GLY A 223 4.60 19.33 7.55
CA GLY A 223 3.46 18.47 7.22
C GLY A 223 3.33 18.14 5.72
N ARG A 224 4.24 18.60 4.85
CA ARG A 224 4.21 18.26 3.42
C ARG A 224 4.69 16.85 3.18
N ILE A 225 4.10 16.20 2.18
CA ILE A 225 4.49 14.85 1.76
C ILE A 225 5.90 14.87 1.17
N SER A 226 6.83 14.20 1.82
CA SER A 226 8.19 13.98 1.33
C SER A 226 8.32 12.67 0.56
N GLY A 227 7.40 11.72 0.73
CA GLY A 227 7.37 10.47 -0.03
C GLY A 227 6.19 9.58 0.21
N LEU A 228 5.76 8.89 -0.85
CA LEU A 228 4.86 7.74 -0.79
C LEU A 228 5.71 6.49 -1.01
N ILE A 229 5.69 5.53 -0.08
CA ILE A 229 6.51 4.32 -0.12
C ILE A 229 5.64 3.06 -0.15
N ASP A 230 6.25 1.90 -0.47
CA ASP A 230 5.57 0.60 -0.51
C ASP A 230 4.55 0.46 -1.66
N PHE A 231 5.08 0.45 -2.91
CA PHE A 231 4.29 0.36 -4.14
C PHE A 231 4.01 -1.09 -4.60
N GLU A 232 4.44 -2.09 -3.83
CA GLU A 232 4.27 -3.52 -4.20
C GLU A 232 2.81 -3.97 -4.30
N SER A 233 1.89 -3.25 -3.67
CA SER A 233 0.45 -3.58 -3.63
C SER A 233 -0.41 -2.71 -4.57
N CYS A 234 0.21 -2.03 -5.54
CA CYS A 234 -0.51 -1.23 -6.51
C CYS A 234 -1.46 -2.07 -7.38
N LEU A 235 -2.53 -1.44 -7.83
CA LEU A 235 -3.56 -2.04 -8.67
C LEU A 235 -3.84 -1.16 -9.88
N GLY A 236 -4.35 -1.78 -10.96
CA GLY A 236 -5.08 -1.08 -12.00
C GLY A 236 -6.58 -1.18 -11.74
N GLY A 237 -7.32 -0.08 -11.82
CA GLY A 237 -8.75 -0.12 -11.58
C GLY A 237 -9.44 1.25 -11.55
N ASP A 238 -10.64 1.28 -10.98
CA ASP A 238 -11.40 2.50 -10.80
C ASP A 238 -10.68 3.46 -9.84
N PRO A 239 -10.40 4.70 -10.24
CA PRO A 239 -9.72 5.68 -9.39
C PRO A 239 -10.44 5.96 -8.05
N LEU A 240 -11.78 5.82 -7.97
CA LEU A 240 -12.53 5.96 -6.73
C LEU A 240 -12.14 4.92 -5.66
N ALA A 241 -11.58 3.77 -6.07
CA ALA A 241 -11.06 2.79 -5.15
C ALA A 241 -9.92 3.33 -4.27
N THR A 242 -9.20 4.37 -4.70
CA THR A 242 -8.22 5.08 -3.86
C THR A 242 -8.85 5.57 -2.56
N LEU A 243 -10.00 6.23 -2.66
CA LEU A 243 -10.74 6.74 -1.49
C LEU A 243 -11.34 5.61 -0.65
N GLY A 244 -11.88 4.58 -1.29
CA GLY A 244 -12.40 3.40 -0.60
C GLY A 244 -11.31 2.67 0.19
N TYR A 245 -10.11 2.54 -0.37
CA TYR A 245 -8.98 1.89 0.30
C TYR A 245 -8.47 2.69 1.49
N ALA A 246 -8.40 4.02 1.38
CA ALA A 246 -8.09 4.89 2.51
C ALA A 246 -9.18 4.81 3.60
N ALA A 247 -10.46 4.84 3.20
CA ALA A 247 -11.59 4.75 4.13
C ALA A 247 -11.63 3.42 4.90
N ALA A 248 -11.22 2.31 4.29
CA ALA A 248 -11.21 0.99 4.93
C ALA A 248 -10.26 0.94 6.15
N ILE A 249 -9.17 1.70 6.12
CA ILE A 249 -8.14 1.70 7.17
C ILE A 249 -8.32 2.89 8.10
N HIS A 250 -8.59 4.07 7.56
CA HIS A 250 -8.53 5.34 8.27
C HIS A 250 -9.88 6.06 8.38
N GLY A 251 -10.98 5.47 7.88
CA GLY A 251 -12.28 6.14 7.75
C GLY A 251 -12.89 6.63 9.08
N THR A 252 -12.44 6.10 10.21
CA THR A 252 -12.86 6.55 11.56
C THR A 252 -11.92 7.58 12.20
N GLU A 253 -10.79 7.89 11.56
CA GLU A 253 -9.81 8.84 12.06
C GLU A 253 -10.18 10.27 11.67
N PRO A 254 -10.03 11.28 12.57
CA PRO A 254 -10.36 12.68 12.26
C PRO A 254 -9.63 13.20 11.02
N PHE A 255 -8.36 12.86 10.84
CA PHE A 255 -7.55 13.27 9.69
C PHE A 255 -8.12 12.77 8.35
N PHE A 256 -8.78 11.60 8.33
CA PHE A 256 -9.44 11.13 7.12
C PHE A 256 -10.53 12.07 6.62
N SER A 257 -11.28 12.72 7.55
CA SER A 257 -12.28 13.72 7.18
C SER A 257 -11.63 14.96 6.55
N GLU A 258 -10.50 15.43 7.11
CA GLU A 258 -9.72 16.55 6.57
C GLU A 258 -9.19 16.21 5.15
N PHE A 259 -8.63 15.02 4.98
CA PHE A 259 -8.19 14.49 3.68
C PHE A 259 -9.33 14.40 2.66
N ARG A 260 -10.51 13.91 3.08
CA ARG A 260 -11.70 13.82 2.20
C ARG A 260 -12.19 15.19 1.75
N GLN A 261 -12.19 16.19 2.63
CA GLN A 261 -12.56 17.57 2.31
C GLN A 261 -11.58 18.23 1.32
N ALA A 262 -10.29 17.86 1.41
CA ALA A 262 -9.24 18.33 0.51
C ALA A 262 -9.22 17.62 -0.85
N TRP A 263 -10.07 16.59 -1.07
CA TRP A 263 -10.11 15.89 -2.35
C TRP A 263 -10.50 16.81 -3.50
N PRO A 264 -9.76 16.84 -4.62
CA PRO A 264 -9.93 17.87 -5.68
C PRO A 264 -11.28 17.85 -6.41
N GLN A 265 -12.05 16.77 -6.30
CA GLN A 265 -13.34 16.62 -6.96
C GLN A 265 -14.49 16.62 -5.95
N THR A 266 -15.59 17.30 -6.31
CA THR A 266 -16.88 17.09 -5.65
C THR A 266 -17.46 15.77 -6.14
N LEU A 267 -17.82 14.90 -5.20
CA LEU A 267 -18.33 13.56 -5.50
C LEU A 267 -19.85 13.55 -5.49
N SER A 268 -20.43 12.82 -6.45
CA SER A 268 -21.86 12.55 -6.49
C SER A 268 -22.27 11.51 -5.43
N VAL A 269 -23.58 11.35 -5.22
CA VAL A 269 -24.11 10.31 -4.32
C VAL A 269 -23.74 8.90 -4.82
N GLU A 270 -23.76 8.70 -6.14
CA GLU A 270 -23.39 7.44 -6.80
C GLU A 270 -21.92 7.13 -6.59
N GLU A 271 -21.03 8.11 -6.75
CA GLU A 271 -19.59 7.95 -6.48
C GLU A 271 -19.30 7.65 -5.01
N GLU A 272 -20.01 8.29 -4.08
CA GLU A 272 -19.94 7.98 -2.66
C GLU A 272 -20.39 6.54 -2.34
N ASN A 273 -21.40 6.02 -3.06
CA ASN A 273 -21.82 4.62 -2.92
C ASN A 273 -20.74 3.65 -3.45
N LEU A 274 -20.09 3.99 -4.56
CA LEU A 274 -18.95 3.21 -5.07
C LEU A 274 -17.75 3.25 -4.13
N ILE A 275 -17.45 4.39 -3.50
CA ILE A 275 -16.41 4.47 -2.48
C ILE A 275 -16.72 3.52 -1.31
N ALA A 276 -17.98 3.45 -0.85
CA ALA A 276 -18.39 2.49 0.17
C ALA A 276 -18.21 1.04 -0.29
N TRP A 277 -18.53 0.73 -1.55
CA TRP A 277 -18.28 -0.58 -2.16
C TRP A 277 -16.80 -0.94 -2.18
N TYR A 278 -15.93 -0.01 -2.58
CA TYR A 278 -14.48 -0.22 -2.57
C TYR A 278 -13.86 -0.23 -1.16
N THR A 279 -14.52 0.41 -0.19
CA THR A 279 -14.17 0.28 1.23
C THR A 279 -14.41 -1.16 1.70
N LEU A 280 -15.57 -1.73 1.35
CA LEU A 280 -15.87 -3.13 1.64
C LEU A 280 -14.89 -4.08 0.92
N LEU A 281 -14.59 -3.83 -0.37
CA LEU A 281 -13.58 -4.58 -1.12
C LEU A 281 -12.23 -4.62 -0.40
N ARG A 282 -11.71 -3.45 0.03
CA ARG A 282 -10.41 -3.40 0.72
C ARG A 282 -10.44 -4.16 2.04
N ALA A 283 -11.49 -4.01 2.84
CA ALA A 283 -11.65 -4.72 4.10
C ALA A 283 -11.69 -6.25 3.88
N LEU A 284 -12.41 -6.72 2.87
CA LEU A 284 -12.47 -8.14 2.51
C LEU A 284 -11.13 -8.68 1.99
N ARG A 285 -10.38 -7.90 1.22
CA ARG A 285 -9.02 -8.27 0.82
C ARG A 285 -8.08 -8.40 2.02
N LEU A 286 -8.21 -7.55 3.04
CA LEU A 286 -7.46 -7.69 4.29
C LEU A 286 -7.85 -8.96 5.04
N ALA A 287 -9.12 -9.38 5.00
CA ALA A 287 -9.57 -10.62 5.61
C ALA A 287 -8.88 -11.87 5.04
N CYS A 288 -8.49 -11.86 3.76
CA CYS A 288 -7.73 -12.95 3.15
C CYS A 288 -6.38 -13.21 3.84
N TYR A 289 -5.81 -12.22 4.50
CA TYR A 289 -4.52 -12.32 5.18
C TYR A 289 -4.64 -12.37 6.71
N ALA A 290 -5.83 -12.19 7.26
CA ALA A 290 -6.04 -12.05 8.70
C ALA A 290 -5.69 -13.32 9.50
N HIS A 291 -5.78 -14.50 8.87
CA HIS A 291 -5.41 -15.79 9.47
C HIS A 291 -3.89 -16.05 9.49
N LEU A 292 -3.12 -15.29 8.72
CA LEU A 292 -1.67 -15.45 8.66
C LEU A 292 -1.02 -14.76 9.87
N PRO A 293 -0.06 -15.40 10.56
CA PRO A 293 0.66 -14.74 11.63
C PRO A 293 1.49 -13.58 11.09
N LEU A 294 1.78 -12.63 11.96
CA LEU A 294 2.80 -11.61 11.70
C LEU A 294 4.18 -12.31 11.57
N PRO A 295 5.18 -11.70 10.90
CA PRO A 295 6.54 -12.23 10.84
C PRO A 295 7.16 -12.48 12.23
N THR A 296 6.68 -11.76 13.24
CA THR A 296 7.03 -11.96 14.66
C THR A 296 6.43 -13.23 15.28
N GLY A 297 5.61 -14.00 14.54
CA GLY A 297 4.88 -15.16 15.02
C GLY A 297 3.64 -14.81 15.86
N ARG A 298 3.34 -13.53 16.12
CA ARG A 298 2.13 -13.11 16.83
C ARG A 298 0.90 -13.25 15.92
N PRO A 299 -0.26 -13.64 16.45
CA PRO A 299 -1.50 -13.59 15.70
C PRO A 299 -1.79 -12.17 15.23
N ARG A 300 -2.32 -12.00 14.02
CA ARG A 300 -2.95 -10.75 13.61
C ARG A 300 -4.26 -10.61 14.37
N ASP A 301 -4.55 -9.37 14.80
CA ASP A 301 -5.92 -9.05 15.21
C ASP A 301 -6.70 -8.64 13.96
N PRO A 302 -7.54 -9.52 13.39
CA PRO A 302 -8.27 -9.19 12.18
C PRO A 302 -9.27 -8.05 12.38
N LEU A 303 -9.75 -7.86 13.61
CA LEU A 303 -10.78 -6.86 13.92
C LEU A 303 -10.21 -5.43 13.83
N VAL A 304 -8.95 -5.23 14.21
CA VAL A 304 -8.29 -3.91 14.16
C VAL A 304 -8.23 -3.35 12.74
N HIS A 305 -8.09 -4.22 11.72
CA HIS A 305 -7.89 -3.79 10.33
C HIS A 305 -9.15 -3.91 9.46
N ILE A 306 -10.13 -4.70 9.87
CA ILE A 306 -11.30 -5.03 9.05
C ILE A 306 -12.55 -4.26 9.50
N VAL A 307 -12.88 -4.32 10.79
CA VAL A 307 -14.14 -3.77 11.32
C VAL A 307 -14.27 -2.25 11.16
N PRO A 308 -13.23 -1.41 11.35
CA PRO A 308 -13.37 0.02 11.19
C PRO A 308 -13.93 0.45 9.82
N GLY A 309 -13.54 -0.25 8.76
CA GLY A 309 -14.03 0.04 7.40
C GLY A 309 -15.37 -0.59 7.05
N ILE A 310 -15.65 -1.79 7.57
CA ILE A 310 -16.84 -2.57 7.17
C ILE A 310 -18.16 -1.90 7.62
N ILE A 311 -18.28 -1.50 8.86
CA ILE A 311 -19.57 -1.04 9.41
C ILE A 311 -20.12 0.21 8.72
N PRO A 312 -19.31 1.31 8.53
CA PRO A 312 -19.79 2.47 7.78
C PRO A 312 -20.17 2.16 6.34
N ALA A 313 -19.36 1.33 5.66
CA ALA A 313 -19.61 0.92 4.28
C ALA A 313 -20.93 0.13 4.16
N LEU A 314 -21.16 -0.85 5.02
CA LEU A 314 -22.40 -1.64 5.03
C LEU A 314 -23.63 -0.76 5.28
N ARG A 315 -23.61 0.13 6.27
CA ARG A 315 -24.73 1.05 6.55
C ARG A 315 -25.13 1.85 5.30
N ARG A 316 -24.15 2.31 4.54
CA ARG A 316 -24.41 3.04 3.31
C ARG A 316 -24.97 2.13 2.21
N LEU A 317 -24.35 0.97 1.99
CA LEU A 317 -24.73 0.03 0.95
C LEU A 317 -26.13 -0.59 1.22
N THR A 318 -26.45 -0.90 2.48
CA THR A 318 -27.79 -1.41 2.83
C THR A 318 -28.89 -0.38 2.68
N ALA A 319 -28.56 0.90 2.68
CA ALA A 319 -29.56 1.97 2.46
C ALA A 319 -29.96 2.15 0.99
N ILE A 320 -29.22 1.56 0.04
CA ILE A 320 -29.48 1.65 -1.40
C ILE A 320 -30.03 0.35 -2.00
N HIS A 321 -30.01 -0.75 -1.25
CA HIS A 321 -30.59 -2.06 -1.56
C HIS A 321 -31.80 -2.36 -0.68
#